data_f3b66dfdbffe6613ccdf0c459c8d25cd
#
_entry.id   f3b66dfdbffe6613ccdf0c459c8d25cd
#
_cell.length_a   1.000
_cell.length_b   1.000
_cell.length_c   1.000
_cell.angle_alpha   90.00
_cell.angle_beta   90.00
_cell.angle_gamma   90.00
#
_symmetry.space_group_name_H-M   'P 1'
#
loop_
_entity.id
_entity.type
_entity.pdbx_description
1 polymer ?
#
loop_
_entity_poly.entity_id
_entity_poly.type
_entity_poly.pdbx_seq_one_letter_code
_entity_poly.pdbx_strand_id
1 'polypeptide(L)'
;MALTLDDLEMIRARVSDTTPLPGVSALESAFASAWVASGLAKISAAYGASLIEQYAGCSSQVMTVLDYCHKPFLRSLPVLLSLKGRHEDAVSVAESIVRRSSENAILITGEPEGPAALALKAGRWAPRIVMASFPERDRRFVNCSSIFMLSALSYQLVRQAFGVEVIGSIDEYKLAQSFSRAIEGAQTIAEGIASIKDWQNKQLIVLGQGLGSELTLPWQSVFSEAGIMTPIFLDIKDYTHGDHLAAVRTDNTIFLVIQHPSIEEICQIFVSRFSTRFQVIVVALESTGPARFWENLFYCCNTADALTGMLGYGGQRPPKDLIVNGWRGWGNLTSL
;
A
#
# COMPACT_ATOMS: atom_id res chain seq x y z
N MET A 1 12.12 2.26 11.34
CA MET A 1 10.78 2.30 10.74
C MET A 1 9.83 3.23 11.48
N ALA A 2 10.11 3.58 12.74
CA ALA A 2 9.22 4.43 13.52
C ALA A 2 8.85 5.69 12.75
N LEU A 3 7.57 5.99 12.72
CA LEU A 3 7.04 7.22 12.17
C LEU A 3 7.53 8.40 13.02
N THR A 4 7.90 9.46 12.35
CA THR A 4 8.36 10.69 12.98
C THR A 4 7.35 11.81 12.79
N LEU A 5 7.47 12.87 13.61
CA LEU A 5 6.68 14.07 13.39
C LEU A 5 6.98 14.71 12.02
N ASP A 6 8.21 14.59 11.52
CA ASP A 6 8.59 15.07 10.19
C ASP A 6 7.79 14.35 9.09
N ASP A 7 7.54 13.03 9.26
CA ASP A 7 6.69 12.28 8.33
C ASP A 7 5.25 12.79 8.35
N LEU A 8 4.71 13.07 9.55
CA LEU A 8 3.35 13.62 9.69
C LEU A 8 3.25 15.00 9.03
N GLU A 9 4.21 15.90 9.27
CA GLU A 9 4.21 17.24 8.67
C GLU A 9 4.33 17.17 7.14
N MET A 10 5.15 16.26 6.62
CA MET A 10 5.25 16.00 5.20
C MET A 10 3.92 15.54 4.59
N ILE A 11 3.22 14.61 5.25
CA ILE A 11 1.90 14.14 4.80
C ILE A 11 0.90 15.29 4.83
N ARG A 12 0.82 16.05 5.94
CA ARG A 12 -0.09 17.19 6.10
C ARG A 12 0.11 18.21 4.99
N ALA A 13 1.36 18.61 4.76
CA ALA A 13 1.69 19.56 3.69
C ALA A 13 1.23 19.07 2.31
N ARG A 14 1.32 17.77 2.04
CA ARG A 14 0.93 17.21 0.73
C ARG A 14 -0.57 16.98 0.58
N VAL A 15 -1.25 16.48 1.59
CA VAL A 15 -2.71 16.25 1.50
C VAL A 15 -3.49 17.56 1.40
N SER A 16 -2.93 18.67 1.90
CA SER A 16 -3.51 20.02 1.82
C SER A 16 -3.07 20.80 0.58
N ASP A 17 -2.01 20.38 -0.11
CA ASP A 17 -1.45 21.08 -1.26
C ASP A 17 -2.44 21.08 -2.44
N THR A 18 -2.73 22.28 -2.95
CA THR A 18 -3.61 22.52 -4.09
C THR A 18 -2.86 22.83 -5.38
N THR A 19 -1.53 22.78 -5.35
CA THR A 19 -0.70 23.00 -6.55
C THR A 19 -1.09 22.00 -7.63
N PRO A 20 -1.44 22.46 -8.85
CA PRO A 20 -1.87 21.57 -9.92
C PRO A 20 -0.82 20.52 -10.26
N LEU A 21 -1.23 19.25 -10.26
CA LEU A 21 -0.38 18.14 -10.63
C LEU A 21 -0.46 17.82 -12.12
N PRO A 22 0.66 17.48 -12.77
CA PRO A 22 0.63 16.90 -14.10
C PRO A 22 -0.19 15.63 -14.12
N GLY A 23 -1.04 15.45 -15.15
CA GLY A 23 -1.85 14.24 -15.31
C GLY A 23 -3.27 14.31 -14.76
N VAL A 24 -3.66 15.35 -14.04
CA VAL A 24 -5.01 15.56 -13.52
C VAL A 24 -6.04 15.41 -14.65
N SER A 25 -5.91 16.18 -15.72
CA SER A 25 -6.84 16.12 -16.87
C SER A 25 -6.86 14.77 -17.59
N ALA A 26 -5.72 14.05 -17.60
CA ALA A 26 -5.67 12.72 -18.17
C ALA A 26 -6.42 11.69 -17.30
N LEU A 27 -6.32 11.82 -15.98
CA LEU A 27 -7.04 10.95 -15.05
C LEU A 27 -8.56 11.26 -15.04
N GLU A 28 -8.92 12.54 -15.02
CA GLU A 28 -10.32 13.00 -15.09
C GLU A 28 -11.05 12.49 -16.34
N SER A 29 -10.37 12.51 -17.49
CA SER A 29 -10.96 12.08 -18.77
C SER A 29 -10.88 10.56 -19.00
N ALA A 30 -10.22 9.81 -18.13
CA ALA A 30 -10.03 8.39 -18.30
C ALA A 30 -11.30 7.60 -17.93
N PHE A 31 -11.77 6.74 -18.85
CA PHE A 31 -12.85 5.80 -18.56
C PHE A 31 -12.48 4.75 -17.51
N ALA A 32 -11.21 4.37 -17.47
CA ALA A 32 -10.64 3.42 -16.52
C ALA A 32 -9.17 3.72 -16.28
N SER A 33 -8.64 3.33 -15.12
CA SER A 33 -7.22 3.45 -14.79
C SER A 33 -6.62 2.12 -14.33
N ALA A 34 -5.33 1.91 -14.66
CA ALA A 34 -4.54 0.77 -14.21
C ALA A 34 -3.34 1.27 -13.42
N TRP A 35 -3.32 1.02 -12.12
CA TRP A 35 -2.28 1.43 -11.21
C TRP A 35 -1.26 0.30 -11.07
N VAL A 36 -0.03 0.57 -11.49
CA VAL A 36 1.03 -0.45 -11.57
C VAL A 36 2.18 -0.06 -10.68
N ALA A 37 2.57 -0.98 -9.80
CA ALA A 37 3.71 -0.79 -8.91
C ALA A 37 4.28 -2.14 -8.45
N SER A 38 5.53 -2.15 -8.00
CA SER A 38 6.17 -3.29 -7.32
C SER A 38 6.58 -2.92 -5.90
N GLY A 39 6.78 -3.94 -5.04
CA GLY A 39 7.17 -3.75 -3.65
C GLY A 39 6.20 -2.87 -2.87
N LEU A 40 6.71 -2.03 -1.97
CA LEU A 40 5.90 -1.16 -1.11
C LEU A 40 5.09 -0.10 -1.87
N ALA A 41 5.50 0.29 -3.07
CA ALA A 41 4.74 1.25 -3.87
C ALA A 41 3.35 0.74 -4.26
N LYS A 42 3.10 -0.58 -4.21
CA LYS A 42 1.77 -1.18 -4.40
C LYS A 42 0.74 -0.65 -3.41
N ILE A 43 1.16 -0.33 -2.19
CA ILE A 43 0.29 0.24 -1.14
C ILE A 43 -0.31 1.57 -1.63
N SER A 44 0.54 2.43 -2.17
CA SER A 44 0.12 3.73 -2.70
C SER A 44 -0.72 3.60 -3.97
N ALA A 45 -0.41 2.61 -4.82
CA ALA A 45 -1.20 2.29 -6.00
C ALA A 45 -2.61 1.78 -5.60
N ALA A 46 -2.68 0.89 -4.59
CA ALA A 46 -3.96 0.40 -4.07
C ALA A 46 -4.81 1.53 -3.49
N TYR A 47 -4.19 2.45 -2.77
CA TYR A 47 -4.90 3.61 -2.23
C TYR A 47 -5.45 4.50 -3.35
N GLY A 48 -4.65 4.86 -4.34
CA GLY A 48 -5.09 5.68 -5.46
C GLY A 48 -6.23 5.02 -6.27
N ALA A 49 -6.10 3.72 -6.55
CA ALA A 49 -7.15 2.96 -7.25
C ALA A 49 -8.45 2.90 -6.44
N SER A 50 -8.35 2.60 -5.15
CA SER A 50 -9.48 2.50 -4.22
C SER A 50 -10.25 3.82 -4.09
N LEU A 51 -9.55 4.97 -4.06
CA LEU A 51 -10.20 6.28 -4.05
C LEU A 51 -11.09 6.51 -5.28
N ILE A 52 -10.62 6.09 -6.46
CA ILE A 52 -11.39 6.23 -7.70
C ILE A 52 -12.61 5.30 -7.69
N GLU A 53 -12.42 4.03 -7.32
CA GLU A 53 -13.52 3.06 -7.30
C GLU A 53 -14.59 3.39 -6.27
N GLN A 54 -14.16 3.70 -5.04
CA GLN A 54 -15.11 3.90 -3.93
C GLN A 54 -15.84 5.24 -3.99
N TYR A 55 -15.19 6.29 -4.47
CA TYR A 55 -15.75 7.64 -4.38
C TYR A 55 -16.11 8.23 -5.73
N ALA A 56 -15.32 8.02 -6.78
CA ALA A 56 -15.65 8.53 -8.11
C ALA A 56 -16.49 7.55 -8.94
N GLY A 57 -16.66 6.30 -8.49
CA GLY A 57 -17.45 5.31 -9.21
C GLY A 57 -16.89 4.93 -10.58
N CYS A 58 -15.62 5.22 -10.85
CA CYS A 58 -14.95 4.88 -12.08
C CYS A 58 -14.14 3.58 -11.91
N SER A 59 -14.00 2.82 -13.00
CA SER A 59 -13.22 1.59 -12.97
C SER A 59 -11.74 1.88 -12.74
N SER A 60 -11.17 1.29 -11.69
CA SER A 60 -9.78 1.44 -11.36
C SER A 60 -9.24 0.15 -10.76
N GLN A 61 -8.06 -0.29 -11.17
CA GLN A 61 -7.51 -1.56 -10.68
C GLN A 61 -6.02 -1.45 -10.41
N VAL A 62 -5.58 -2.15 -9.38
CA VAL A 62 -4.16 -2.40 -9.16
C VAL A 62 -3.75 -3.61 -9.98
N MET A 63 -2.65 -3.48 -10.71
CA MET A 63 -2.09 -4.56 -11.50
C MET A 63 -0.69 -4.91 -11.04
N THR A 64 -0.37 -6.20 -11.06
CA THR A 64 1.03 -6.61 -10.93
C THR A 64 1.80 -6.22 -12.19
N VAL A 65 3.13 -6.13 -12.08
CA VAL A 65 4.00 -5.85 -13.23
C VAL A 65 3.82 -6.89 -14.34
N LEU A 66 3.74 -8.18 -13.96
CA LEU A 66 3.53 -9.26 -14.90
C LEU A 66 2.18 -9.14 -15.61
N ASP A 67 1.09 -8.97 -14.85
CA ASP A 67 -0.24 -8.81 -15.44
C ASP A 67 -0.27 -7.63 -16.42
N TYR A 68 0.33 -6.50 -16.03
CA TYR A 68 0.36 -5.34 -16.91
C TYR A 68 1.16 -5.61 -18.18
N CYS A 69 2.36 -6.19 -18.08
CA CYS A 69 3.22 -6.44 -19.23
C CYS A 69 2.66 -7.49 -20.20
N HIS A 70 1.92 -8.49 -19.69
CA HIS A 70 1.40 -9.60 -20.51
C HIS A 70 -0.03 -9.43 -21.00
N LYS A 71 -0.84 -8.52 -20.44
CA LYS A 71 -2.19 -8.26 -20.99
C LYS A 71 -2.10 -7.59 -22.35
N PRO A 72 -2.63 -8.20 -23.42
CA PRO A 72 -2.43 -7.68 -24.78
C PRO A 72 -3.14 -6.37 -25.05
N PHE A 73 -4.29 -6.14 -24.41
CA PHE A 73 -5.12 -4.93 -24.62
C PHE A 73 -5.57 -4.36 -23.28
N LEU A 74 -5.11 -3.16 -22.99
CA LEU A 74 -5.58 -2.35 -21.88
C LEU A 74 -6.07 -0.99 -22.41
N ARG A 75 -7.36 -0.74 -22.28
CA ARG A 75 -7.96 0.58 -22.61
C ARG A 75 -7.98 1.49 -21.38
N SER A 76 -7.21 1.21 -20.37
CA SER A 76 -7.11 1.98 -19.15
C SER A 76 -5.90 2.89 -19.17
N LEU A 77 -6.03 4.07 -18.57
CA LEU A 77 -4.91 4.98 -18.33
C LEU A 77 -3.89 4.31 -17.39
N PRO A 78 -2.64 4.08 -17.82
CA PRO A 78 -1.62 3.55 -16.93
C PRO A 78 -1.12 4.63 -15.97
N VAL A 79 -1.11 4.28 -14.68
CA VAL A 79 -0.51 5.07 -13.58
C VAL A 79 0.59 4.23 -12.96
N LEU A 80 1.83 4.53 -13.31
CA LEU A 80 3.02 3.84 -12.80
C LEU A 80 3.55 4.56 -11.55
N LEU A 81 3.78 3.80 -10.47
CA LEU A 81 4.40 4.32 -9.26
C LEU A 81 5.75 3.65 -9.04
N SER A 82 6.80 4.47 -8.96
CA SER A 82 8.15 3.98 -8.64
C SER A 82 9.00 5.08 -8.06
N LEU A 83 9.45 4.92 -6.81
CA LEU A 83 10.24 5.93 -6.10
C LEU A 83 11.44 6.41 -6.90
N LYS A 84 12.27 5.48 -7.37
CA LYS A 84 13.52 5.79 -8.10
C LYS A 84 13.46 5.47 -9.58
N GLY A 85 12.43 4.76 -10.03
CA GLY A 85 12.32 4.36 -11.43
C GLY A 85 13.47 3.49 -11.95
N ARG A 86 14.31 2.93 -11.05
CA ARG A 86 15.52 2.16 -11.42
C ARG A 86 15.32 0.66 -11.41
N HIS A 87 14.27 0.17 -10.75
CA HIS A 87 13.98 -1.25 -10.72
C HIS A 87 13.57 -1.74 -12.10
N GLU A 88 14.05 -2.90 -12.50
CA GLU A 88 13.74 -3.52 -13.81
C GLU A 88 12.23 -3.61 -14.07
N ASP A 89 11.45 -3.92 -13.04
CA ASP A 89 9.98 -3.92 -13.11
C ASP A 89 9.41 -2.60 -13.60
N ALA A 90 9.87 -1.48 -13.04
CA ALA A 90 9.38 -0.15 -13.42
C ALA A 90 9.77 0.22 -14.86
N VAL A 91 10.97 -0.17 -15.27
CA VAL A 91 11.47 0.02 -16.65
C VAL A 91 10.65 -0.83 -17.61
N SER A 92 10.42 -2.11 -17.29
CA SER A 92 9.64 -3.04 -18.12
C SER A 92 8.19 -2.55 -18.33
N VAL A 93 7.57 -2.02 -17.27
CA VAL A 93 6.23 -1.41 -17.38
C VAL A 93 6.27 -0.17 -18.27
N ALA A 94 7.27 0.70 -18.09
CA ALA A 94 7.43 1.91 -18.89
C ALA A 94 7.61 1.58 -20.39
N GLU A 95 8.46 0.63 -20.72
CA GLU A 95 8.65 0.13 -22.09
C GLU A 95 7.38 -0.52 -22.66
N SER A 96 6.63 -1.25 -21.82
CA SER A 96 5.35 -1.83 -22.22
C SER A 96 4.30 -0.77 -22.55
N ILE A 97 4.25 0.34 -21.77
CA ILE A 97 3.41 1.51 -22.06
C ILE A 97 3.77 2.09 -23.42
N VAL A 98 5.05 2.29 -23.69
CA VAL A 98 5.55 2.85 -24.95
C VAL A 98 5.22 1.94 -26.13
N ARG A 99 5.47 0.63 -26.02
CA ARG A 99 5.16 -0.34 -27.08
C ARG A 99 3.67 -0.37 -27.44
N ARG A 100 2.81 -0.18 -26.46
CA ARG A 100 1.35 -0.14 -26.67
C ARG A 100 0.86 1.18 -27.25
N SER A 101 1.75 2.13 -27.47
CA SER A 101 1.40 3.47 -27.96
C SER A 101 0.31 4.13 -27.11
N SER A 102 0.34 3.92 -25.79
CA SER A 102 -0.60 4.59 -24.89
C SER A 102 -0.40 6.11 -25.01
N GLU A 103 -1.45 6.80 -25.43
CA GLU A 103 -1.38 8.26 -25.69
C GLU A 103 -1.17 9.06 -24.42
N ASN A 104 -1.59 8.51 -23.29
CA ASN A 104 -1.42 9.11 -21.99
C ASN A 104 -0.87 8.07 -21.01
N ALA A 105 0.05 8.52 -20.17
CA ALA A 105 0.55 7.75 -19.03
C ALA A 105 0.91 8.71 -17.91
N ILE A 106 0.70 8.30 -16.68
CA ILE A 106 1.11 9.04 -15.49
C ILE A 106 2.22 8.25 -14.80
N LEU A 107 3.32 8.93 -14.46
CA LEU A 107 4.38 8.38 -13.63
C LEU A 107 4.49 9.19 -12.35
N ILE A 108 4.32 8.55 -11.20
CA ILE A 108 4.58 9.16 -9.88
C ILE A 108 5.95 8.66 -9.42
N THR A 109 6.93 9.58 -9.33
CA THR A 109 8.32 9.22 -9.05
C THR A 109 9.08 10.33 -8.31
N GLY A 110 10.12 9.95 -7.56
CA GLY A 110 11.10 10.88 -7.00
C GLY A 110 12.27 11.19 -7.93
N GLU A 111 12.41 10.44 -9.03
CA GLU A 111 13.51 10.63 -10.00
C GLU A 111 12.95 10.83 -11.43
N PRO A 112 12.69 12.09 -11.85
CA PRO A 112 12.08 12.39 -13.16
C PRO A 112 13.01 12.11 -14.33
N GLU A 113 14.29 11.91 -14.07
CA GLU A 113 15.32 11.51 -15.03
C GLU A 113 15.78 10.06 -14.78
N GLY A 114 15.04 9.30 -13.95
CA GLY A 114 15.32 7.89 -13.71
C GLY A 114 15.01 7.02 -14.94
N PRO A 115 15.54 5.78 -15.01
CA PRO A 115 15.40 4.90 -16.18
C PRO A 115 13.97 4.70 -16.67
N ALA A 116 12.99 4.51 -15.77
CA ALA A 116 11.58 4.37 -16.15
C ALA A 116 11.01 5.65 -16.77
N ALA A 117 11.39 6.84 -16.24
CA ALA A 117 10.98 8.11 -16.81
C ALA A 117 11.61 8.34 -18.20
N LEU A 118 12.88 7.99 -18.37
CA LEU A 118 13.56 8.07 -19.65
C LEU A 118 12.96 7.11 -20.67
N ALA A 119 12.62 5.87 -20.25
CA ALA A 119 11.93 4.93 -21.11
C ALA A 119 10.58 5.48 -21.60
N LEU A 120 9.77 6.07 -20.72
CA LEU A 120 8.51 6.70 -21.09
C LEU A 120 8.71 7.91 -22.04
N LYS A 121 9.73 8.74 -21.78
CA LYS A 121 10.06 9.91 -22.62
C LYS A 121 10.52 9.52 -24.03
N ALA A 122 11.07 8.32 -24.20
CA ALA A 122 11.45 7.79 -25.51
C ALA A 122 10.23 7.42 -26.40
N GLY A 123 9.04 7.32 -25.81
CA GLY A 123 7.80 7.08 -26.53
C GLY A 123 7.33 8.27 -27.37
N ARG A 124 6.37 8.02 -28.25
CA ARG A 124 5.76 9.04 -29.11
C ARG A 124 5.03 10.14 -28.35
N TRP A 125 4.51 9.81 -27.16
CA TRP A 125 3.68 10.71 -26.35
C TRP A 125 4.42 11.09 -25.07
N ALA A 126 4.37 12.36 -24.72
CA ALA A 126 5.01 12.84 -23.49
C ALA A 126 4.27 12.31 -22.25
N PRO A 127 4.95 11.60 -21.34
CA PRO A 127 4.35 11.13 -20.11
C PRO A 127 4.02 12.32 -19.18
N ARG A 128 3.01 12.15 -18.35
CA ARG A 128 2.70 13.07 -17.25
C ARG A 128 3.48 12.62 -16.01
N ILE A 129 4.55 13.34 -15.66
CA ILE A 129 5.41 12.99 -14.54
C ILE A 129 5.01 13.81 -13.32
N VAL A 130 4.54 13.13 -12.29
CA VAL A 130 4.24 13.69 -10.96
C VAL A 130 5.47 13.48 -10.10
N MET A 131 6.07 14.59 -9.63
CA MET A 131 7.28 14.58 -8.85
C MET A 131 7.00 14.37 -7.36
N ALA A 132 7.68 13.40 -6.77
CA ALA A 132 7.78 13.24 -5.32
C ALA A 132 9.09 13.88 -4.84
N SER A 133 9.00 14.84 -3.93
CA SER A 133 10.17 15.36 -3.22
C SER A 133 10.34 14.56 -1.94
N PHE A 134 11.46 13.88 -1.77
CA PHE A 134 11.74 13.05 -0.59
C PHE A 134 12.76 13.74 0.32
N PRO A 135 12.57 13.68 1.64
CA PRO A 135 13.62 14.06 2.56
C PRO A 135 14.80 13.11 2.40
N GLU A 136 16.01 13.66 2.34
CA GLU A 136 17.28 12.87 2.15
C GLU A 136 17.54 11.84 3.25
N ARG A 137 16.78 11.85 4.33
CA ARG A 137 17.10 11.20 5.60
C ARG A 137 16.64 9.75 5.74
N ASP A 138 15.76 9.23 4.90
CA ASP A 138 15.24 7.89 5.12
C ASP A 138 16.13 6.83 4.46
N ARG A 139 17.15 6.40 5.21
CA ARG A 139 18.06 5.30 4.84
C ARG A 139 17.62 3.95 5.40
N ARG A 140 16.46 3.88 6.06
CA ARG A 140 15.95 2.66 6.68
C ARG A 140 15.50 1.67 5.63
N PHE A 141 15.56 0.38 5.97
CA PHE A 141 15.30 -0.70 5.01
C PHE A 141 13.85 -0.69 4.51
N VAL A 142 12.87 -0.59 5.42
CA VAL A 142 11.48 -0.31 5.05
C VAL A 142 11.30 1.19 5.07
N ASN A 143 11.23 1.78 3.89
CA ASN A 143 11.11 3.22 3.74
C ASN A 143 9.65 3.65 3.81
N CYS A 144 9.14 3.84 5.04
CA CYS A 144 7.77 4.28 5.27
C CYS A 144 7.52 5.69 4.71
N SER A 145 8.48 6.62 4.80
CA SER A 145 8.34 7.98 4.26
C SER A 145 8.07 7.97 2.76
N SER A 146 8.65 7.02 2.03
CA SER A 146 8.38 6.84 0.60
C SER A 146 6.95 6.40 0.33
N ILE A 147 6.43 5.45 1.15
CA ILE A 147 5.03 5.00 1.02
C ILE A 147 4.10 6.18 1.29
N PHE A 148 4.37 6.96 2.33
CA PHE A 148 3.56 8.12 2.68
C PHE A 148 3.55 9.16 1.58
N MET A 149 4.71 9.52 1.05
CA MET A 149 4.81 10.50 -0.03
C MET A 149 4.07 10.04 -1.29
N LEU A 150 4.30 8.80 -1.74
CA LEU A 150 3.61 8.25 -2.90
C LEU A 150 2.09 8.19 -2.68
N SER A 151 1.65 7.82 -1.47
CA SER A 151 0.23 7.79 -1.12
C SER A 151 -0.39 9.19 -1.07
N ALA A 152 0.33 10.17 -0.55
CA ALA A 152 -0.13 11.56 -0.51
C ALA A 152 -0.28 12.14 -1.92
N LEU A 153 0.67 11.85 -2.82
CA LEU A 153 0.57 12.25 -4.22
C LEU A 153 -0.54 11.51 -4.97
N SER A 154 -0.76 10.22 -4.67
CA SER A 154 -1.90 9.47 -5.22
C SER A 154 -3.22 10.10 -4.79
N TYR A 155 -3.37 10.43 -3.51
CA TYR A 155 -4.55 11.14 -3.00
C TYR A 155 -4.72 12.51 -3.65
N GLN A 156 -3.67 13.32 -3.69
CA GLN A 156 -3.69 14.66 -4.27
C GLN A 156 -4.09 14.63 -5.75
N LEU A 157 -3.51 13.71 -6.53
CA LEU A 157 -3.82 13.51 -7.95
C LEU A 157 -5.30 13.16 -8.15
N VAL A 158 -5.81 12.19 -7.38
CA VAL A 158 -7.21 11.74 -7.49
C VAL A 158 -8.17 12.84 -7.03
N ARG A 159 -7.87 13.51 -5.91
CA ARG A 159 -8.68 14.62 -5.41
C ARG A 159 -8.76 15.79 -6.38
N GLN A 160 -7.65 16.12 -7.05
CA GLN A 160 -7.65 17.18 -8.06
C GLN A 160 -8.41 16.79 -9.34
N ALA A 161 -8.38 15.50 -9.72
CA ALA A 161 -9.09 15.03 -10.89
C ALA A 161 -10.62 14.95 -10.68
N PHE A 162 -11.08 14.55 -9.51
CA PHE A 162 -12.50 14.28 -9.27
C PHE A 162 -13.17 15.27 -8.31
N GLY A 163 -12.41 16.17 -7.71
CA GLY A 163 -12.93 17.18 -6.77
C GLY A 163 -12.97 16.72 -5.32
N VAL A 164 -12.87 17.69 -4.39
CA VAL A 164 -12.93 17.44 -2.95
C VAL A 164 -14.30 17.00 -2.49
N GLU A 165 -15.35 17.42 -3.15
CA GLU A 165 -16.74 17.05 -2.89
C GLU A 165 -17.03 15.58 -3.19
N VAL A 166 -16.28 14.97 -4.10
CA VAL A 166 -16.37 13.55 -4.47
C VAL A 166 -15.48 12.70 -3.60
N ILE A 167 -14.19 13.04 -3.53
CA ILE A 167 -13.19 12.22 -2.84
C ILE A 167 -13.20 12.45 -1.32
N GLY A 168 -13.61 13.61 -0.87
CA GLY A 168 -13.55 14.05 0.52
C GLY A 168 -12.21 14.71 0.87
N SER A 169 -12.22 15.49 1.93
CA SER A 169 -11.02 16.11 2.49
C SER A 169 -10.43 15.26 3.63
N ILE A 170 -9.13 15.30 3.77
CA ILE A 170 -8.45 14.78 4.95
C ILE A 170 -8.25 15.95 5.92
N ASP A 171 -8.90 15.87 7.05
CA ASP A 171 -8.75 16.84 8.14
C ASP A 171 -7.40 16.65 8.82
N GLU A 172 -6.56 17.69 8.79
CA GLU A 172 -5.19 17.64 9.34
C GLU A 172 -5.15 17.38 10.85
N TYR A 173 -6.13 17.89 11.59
CA TYR A 173 -6.22 17.64 13.02
C TYR A 173 -6.58 16.19 13.32
N LYS A 174 -7.57 15.64 12.60
CA LYS A 174 -7.93 14.23 12.71
C LYS A 174 -6.79 13.32 12.27
N LEU A 175 -6.03 13.70 11.24
CA LEU A 175 -4.84 12.96 10.81
C LEU A 175 -3.79 12.91 11.93
N ALA A 176 -3.53 14.03 12.61
CA ALA A 176 -2.61 14.07 13.75
C ALA A 176 -3.11 13.24 14.93
N GLN A 177 -4.41 13.25 15.22
CA GLN A 177 -4.99 12.38 16.24
C GLN A 177 -4.82 10.90 15.89
N SER A 178 -5.07 10.52 14.63
CA SER A 178 -4.88 9.15 14.14
C SER A 178 -3.43 8.70 14.24
N PHE A 179 -2.49 9.61 13.96
CA PHE A 179 -1.06 9.35 14.13
C PHE A 179 -0.70 9.07 15.60
N SER A 180 -1.17 9.89 16.53
CA SER A 180 -0.92 9.70 17.97
C SER A 180 -1.52 8.39 18.48
N ARG A 181 -2.78 8.10 18.14
CA ARG A 181 -3.41 6.82 18.50
C ARG A 181 -2.67 5.62 17.96
N ALA A 182 -2.19 5.72 16.71
CA ALA A 182 -1.47 4.63 16.09
C ALA A 182 -0.11 4.37 16.74
N ILE A 183 0.59 5.39 17.23
CA ILE A 183 1.84 5.19 17.99
C ILE A 183 1.56 4.42 19.28
N GLU A 184 0.56 4.83 20.05
CA GLU A 184 0.19 4.18 21.31
C GLU A 184 -0.35 2.76 21.10
N GLY A 185 -1.30 2.61 20.19
CA GLY A 185 -1.96 1.33 19.93
C GLY A 185 -1.06 0.30 19.24
N ALA A 186 -0.13 0.73 18.40
CA ALA A 186 0.78 -0.18 17.70
C ALA A 186 1.68 -0.96 18.64
N GLN A 187 2.13 -0.35 19.73
CA GLN A 187 2.91 -1.06 20.76
C GLN A 187 2.08 -2.20 21.40
N THR A 188 0.83 -1.91 21.73
CA THR A 188 -0.10 -2.92 22.29
C THR A 188 -0.35 -4.07 21.30
N ILE A 189 -0.51 -3.76 20.00
CA ILE A 189 -0.67 -4.77 18.95
C ILE A 189 0.59 -5.63 18.84
N ALA A 190 1.77 -5.02 18.82
CA ALA A 190 3.04 -5.73 18.72
C ALA A 190 3.28 -6.64 19.93
N GLU A 191 3.02 -6.15 21.15
CA GLU A 191 3.10 -6.93 22.37
C GLU A 191 2.09 -8.08 22.38
N GLY A 192 0.87 -7.84 21.90
CA GLY A 192 -0.15 -8.86 21.71
C GLY A 192 0.33 -9.98 20.80
N ILE A 193 0.93 -9.66 19.64
CA ILE A 193 1.52 -10.65 18.73
C ILE A 193 2.69 -11.37 19.40
N ALA A 194 3.63 -10.64 20.00
CA ALA A 194 4.85 -11.19 20.59
C ALA A 194 4.59 -12.06 21.82
N SER A 195 3.49 -11.83 22.55
CA SER A 195 3.09 -12.66 23.69
C SER A 195 2.62 -14.07 23.31
N ILE A 196 2.30 -14.29 22.05
CA ILE A 196 1.84 -15.59 21.55
C ILE A 196 3.03 -16.52 21.42
N LYS A 197 2.97 -17.68 22.08
CA LYS A 197 4.03 -18.67 21.97
C LYS A 197 4.30 -19.06 20.51
N ASP A 198 5.58 -19.03 20.12
CA ASP A 198 6.04 -19.38 18.78
C ASP A 198 5.39 -18.59 17.65
N TRP A 199 5.00 -17.32 17.92
CA TRP A 199 4.27 -16.47 16.98
C TRP A 199 4.97 -16.34 15.61
N GLN A 200 6.29 -16.38 15.58
CA GLN A 200 7.08 -16.31 14.33
C GLN A 200 6.82 -17.48 13.37
N ASN A 201 6.38 -18.61 13.90
CA ASN A 201 6.06 -19.82 13.15
C ASN A 201 4.57 -19.96 12.86
N LYS A 202 3.75 -19.00 13.30
CA LYS A 202 2.30 -19.01 13.06
C LYS A 202 1.95 -18.27 11.77
N GLN A 203 0.82 -18.65 11.20
CA GLN A 203 0.22 -17.95 10.07
C GLN A 203 -0.54 -16.74 10.58
N LEU A 204 -0.15 -15.54 10.18
CA LEU A 204 -0.94 -14.33 10.39
C LEU A 204 -1.93 -14.16 9.25
N ILE A 205 -3.22 -14.14 9.58
CA ILE A 205 -4.29 -13.82 8.66
C ILE A 205 -4.82 -12.43 9.00
N VAL A 206 -4.73 -11.53 8.03
CA VAL A 206 -5.27 -10.17 8.14
C VAL A 206 -6.64 -10.14 7.49
N LEU A 207 -7.65 -9.83 8.29
CA LEU A 207 -9.04 -9.77 7.87
C LEU A 207 -9.51 -8.32 7.80
N GLY A 208 -10.18 -7.96 6.74
CA GLY A 208 -10.76 -6.64 6.53
C GLY A 208 -11.80 -6.65 5.43
N GLN A 209 -12.22 -5.50 4.98
CA GLN A 209 -13.13 -5.34 3.86
C GLN A 209 -12.37 -5.38 2.53
N GLY A 210 -12.78 -6.26 1.63
CA GLY A 210 -12.25 -6.36 0.26
C GLY A 210 -10.93 -7.11 0.13
N LEU A 211 -10.78 -7.83 -0.98
CA LEU A 211 -9.57 -8.58 -1.32
C LEU A 211 -8.49 -7.63 -1.83
N GLY A 212 -7.31 -7.64 -1.21
CA GLY A 212 -6.18 -6.80 -1.62
C GLY A 212 -6.44 -5.30 -1.48
N SER A 213 -7.32 -4.94 -0.54
CA SER A 213 -7.72 -3.56 -0.32
C SER A 213 -6.56 -2.70 0.19
N GLU A 214 -6.74 -1.41 0.11
CA GLU A 214 -5.85 -0.40 0.68
C GLU A 214 -5.67 -0.56 2.21
N LEU A 215 -6.51 -1.33 2.87
CA LEU A 215 -6.41 -1.58 4.31
C LEU A 215 -5.62 -2.85 4.65
N THR A 216 -5.75 -3.92 3.89
CA THR A 216 -5.09 -5.20 4.18
C THR A 216 -3.71 -5.33 3.55
N LEU A 217 -3.52 -4.77 2.35
CA LEU A 217 -2.26 -4.81 1.62
C LEU A 217 -1.06 -4.19 2.37
N PRO A 218 -1.20 -3.08 3.13
CA PRO A 218 -0.10 -2.55 3.93
C PRO A 218 0.50 -3.57 4.88
N TRP A 219 -0.33 -4.31 5.62
CA TRP A 219 0.12 -5.32 6.58
C TRP A 219 0.91 -6.44 5.91
N GLN A 220 0.43 -6.94 4.77
CA GLN A 220 1.18 -7.95 4.03
C GLN A 220 2.52 -7.39 3.54
N SER A 221 2.51 -6.25 2.87
CA SER A 221 3.70 -5.73 2.20
C SER A 221 4.76 -5.25 3.19
N VAL A 222 4.37 -4.52 4.23
CA VAL A 222 5.30 -3.99 5.24
C VAL A 222 5.89 -5.12 6.08
N PHE A 223 5.06 -6.05 6.56
CA PHE A 223 5.54 -7.17 7.39
C PHE A 223 6.45 -8.12 6.62
N SER A 224 6.11 -8.42 5.35
CA SER A 224 6.95 -9.26 4.51
C SER A 224 8.30 -8.60 4.20
N GLU A 225 8.30 -7.31 3.85
CA GLU A 225 9.54 -6.60 3.54
C GLU A 225 10.40 -6.36 4.79
N ALA A 226 9.76 -6.15 5.95
CA ALA A 226 10.45 -6.05 7.23
C ALA A 226 11.04 -7.39 7.72
N GLY A 227 10.73 -8.49 7.05
CA GLY A 227 11.21 -9.83 7.44
C GLY A 227 10.57 -10.34 8.73
N ILE A 228 9.38 -9.86 9.08
CA ILE A 228 8.65 -10.29 10.26
C ILE A 228 7.95 -11.62 9.98
N MET A 229 7.06 -11.62 9.00
CA MET A 229 6.33 -12.78 8.47
C MET A 229 5.64 -12.38 7.18
N THR A 230 5.07 -13.34 6.45
CA THR A 230 4.25 -13.06 5.26
C THR A 230 2.78 -13.27 5.58
N PRO A 231 2.03 -12.22 5.95
CA PRO A 231 0.61 -12.33 6.23
C PRO A 231 -0.19 -12.75 4.99
N ILE A 232 -1.26 -13.51 5.20
CA ILE A 232 -2.32 -13.72 4.22
C ILE A 232 -3.40 -12.68 4.50
N PHE A 233 -3.92 -12.01 3.47
CA PHE A 233 -5.05 -11.12 3.63
C PHE A 233 -6.30 -11.69 2.96
N LEU A 234 -7.44 -11.58 3.64
CA LEU A 234 -8.72 -12.11 3.19
C LEU A 234 -9.84 -11.12 3.53
N ASP A 235 -10.90 -11.14 2.74
CA ASP A 235 -12.13 -10.47 3.14
C ASP A 235 -12.77 -11.20 4.33
N ILE A 236 -13.17 -10.43 5.35
CA ILE A 236 -13.70 -11.00 6.58
C ILE A 236 -14.98 -11.81 6.35
N LYS A 237 -15.79 -11.41 5.38
CA LYS A 237 -17.03 -12.13 5.05
C LYS A 237 -16.75 -13.39 4.26
N ASP A 238 -15.89 -13.32 3.26
CA ASP A 238 -15.52 -14.47 2.44
C ASP A 238 -14.79 -15.53 3.25
N TYR A 239 -13.96 -15.13 4.21
CA TYR A 239 -13.28 -16.05 5.11
C TYR A 239 -14.24 -17.02 5.79
N THR A 240 -15.46 -16.59 6.13
CA THR A 240 -16.47 -17.43 6.77
C THR A 240 -17.14 -18.43 5.83
N HIS A 241 -16.89 -18.40 4.53
CA HIS A 241 -17.47 -19.30 3.54
C HIS A 241 -16.67 -20.60 3.28
N GLY A 242 -15.50 -20.76 3.89
CA GLY A 242 -14.74 -22.02 3.71
C GLY A 242 -13.33 -21.96 4.28
N ASP A 243 -12.64 -20.84 4.17
CA ASP A 243 -11.23 -20.71 4.55
C ASP A 243 -11.00 -20.94 6.05
N HIS A 244 -12.00 -20.65 6.89
CA HIS A 244 -11.95 -20.92 8.34
C HIS A 244 -11.75 -22.40 8.67
N LEU A 245 -12.13 -23.32 7.79
CA LEU A 245 -11.98 -24.77 8.02
C LEU A 245 -10.51 -25.19 8.07
N ALA A 246 -9.63 -24.50 7.34
CA ALA A 246 -8.19 -24.76 7.39
C ALA A 246 -7.60 -24.36 8.74
N ALA A 247 -7.96 -23.17 9.25
CA ALA A 247 -7.49 -22.69 10.55
C ALA A 247 -7.92 -23.61 11.70
N VAL A 248 -9.15 -24.14 11.64
CA VAL A 248 -9.68 -25.06 12.69
C VAL A 248 -8.85 -26.33 12.84
N ARG A 249 -8.15 -26.76 11.77
CA ARG A 249 -7.34 -28.01 11.78
C ARG A 249 -5.96 -27.84 12.39
N THR A 250 -5.41 -26.63 12.34
CA THR A 250 -3.95 -26.45 12.60
C THR A 250 -3.65 -25.76 13.93
N ASP A 251 -4.59 -25.01 14.51
CA ASP A 251 -4.36 -24.14 15.69
C ASP A 251 -3.13 -23.22 15.57
N ASN A 252 -2.65 -23.04 14.32
CA ASN A 252 -1.42 -22.32 14.00
C ASN A 252 -1.70 -20.93 13.39
N THR A 253 -2.82 -20.31 13.78
CA THR A 253 -3.30 -19.08 13.18
C THR A 253 -3.43 -17.97 14.20
N ILE A 254 -2.97 -16.78 13.83
CA ILE A 254 -3.23 -15.51 14.50
C ILE A 254 -4.11 -14.70 13.57
N PHE A 255 -5.20 -14.14 14.05
CA PHE A 255 -6.04 -13.21 13.29
C PHE A 255 -5.74 -11.78 13.68
N LEU A 256 -5.53 -10.93 12.69
CA LEU A 256 -5.50 -9.49 12.83
C LEU A 256 -6.70 -8.93 12.08
N VAL A 257 -7.66 -8.38 12.81
CA VAL A 257 -8.93 -7.89 12.27
C VAL A 257 -8.86 -6.37 12.16
N ILE A 258 -8.97 -5.84 10.95
CA ILE A 258 -9.03 -4.40 10.70
C ILE A 258 -10.50 -3.99 10.76
N GLN A 259 -10.88 -3.42 11.90
CA GLN A 259 -12.22 -2.94 12.16
C GLN A 259 -12.34 -1.46 11.83
N HIS A 260 -13.40 -1.08 11.15
CA HIS A 260 -13.78 0.33 10.95
C HIS A 260 -15.31 0.47 11.01
N PRO A 261 -15.85 1.69 11.17
CA PRO A 261 -17.28 1.89 11.44
C PRO A 261 -18.23 1.17 10.47
N SER A 262 -17.86 1.05 9.18
CA SER A 262 -18.76 0.43 8.18
C SER A 262 -18.88 -1.09 8.29
N ILE A 263 -17.97 -1.78 8.98
CA ILE A 263 -17.96 -3.24 9.15
C ILE A 263 -17.85 -3.66 10.62
N GLU A 264 -18.08 -2.75 11.54
CA GLU A 264 -17.89 -2.96 12.97
C GLU A 264 -18.69 -4.17 13.49
N GLU A 265 -19.95 -4.28 13.13
CA GLU A 265 -20.82 -5.38 13.55
C GLU A 265 -20.27 -6.74 13.11
N ILE A 266 -19.84 -6.87 11.86
CA ILE A 266 -19.24 -8.12 11.33
C ILE A 266 -17.97 -8.47 12.08
N CYS A 267 -17.12 -7.47 12.34
CA CYS A 267 -15.89 -7.65 13.10
C CYS A 267 -16.19 -8.12 14.54
N GLN A 268 -17.14 -7.51 15.22
CA GLN A 268 -17.54 -7.90 16.58
C GLN A 268 -18.08 -9.34 16.62
N ILE A 269 -18.90 -9.74 15.65
CA ILE A 269 -19.38 -11.12 15.53
C ILE A 269 -18.21 -12.08 15.32
N PHE A 270 -17.28 -11.75 14.45
CA PHE A 270 -16.08 -12.56 14.22
C PHE A 270 -15.25 -12.70 15.49
N VAL A 271 -14.90 -11.58 16.12
CA VAL A 271 -14.10 -11.55 17.35
C VAL A 271 -14.75 -12.38 18.44
N SER A 272 -16.04 -12.19 18.71
CA SER A 272 -16.76 -12.92 19.78
C SER A 272 -16.74 -14.45 19.60
N ARG A 273 -16.76 -14.91 18.35
CA ARG A 273 -16.76 -16.35 18.03
C ARG A 273 -15.35 -16.96 18.00
N PHE A 274 -14.42 -16.26 17.37
CA PHE A 274 -13.09 -16.81 17.10
C PHE A 274 -12.12 -16.64 18.27
N SER A 275 -12.25 -15.61 19.11
CA SER A 275 -11.40 -15.43 20.29
C SER A 275 -11.59 -16.49 21.38
N THR A 276 -12.64 -17.32 21.30
CA THR A 276 -12.81 -18.48 22.18
C THR A 276 -11.79 -19.58 21.91
N ARG A 277 -11.18 -19.59 20.73
CA ARG A 277 -10.25 -20.65 20.32
C ARG A 277 -8.93 -20.11 19.76
N PHE A 278 -8.96 -18.99 19.08
CA PHE A 278 -7.80 -18.42 18.38
C PHE A 278 -7.35 -17.12 19.03
N GLN A 279 -6.11 -16.75 18.74
CA GLN A 279 -5.61 -15.41 19.05
C GLN A 279 -6.16 -14.43 18.02
N VAL A 280 -6.97 -13.49 18.48
CA VAL A 280 -7.58 -12.45 17.64
C VAL A 280 -7.12 -11.09 18.15
N ILE A 281 -6.48 -10.32 17.29
CA ILE A 281 -6.00 -8.97 17.57
C ILE A 281 -6.83 -8.03 16.71
N VAL A 282 -7.35 -6.96 17.31
CA VAL A 282 -8.19 -5.98 16.60
C VAL A 282 -7.42 -4.68 16.42
N VAL A 283 -7.40 -4.18 15.20
CA VAL A 283 -6.97 -2.84 14.84
C VAL A 283 -8.23 -2.02 14.60
N ALA A 284 -8.66 -1.28 15.61
CA ALA A 284 -9.85 -0.45 15.52
C ALA A 284 -9.51 0.92 14.92
N LEU A 285 -10.06 1.21 13.75
CA LEU A 285 -9.92 2.48 13.06
C LEU A 285 -11.13 3.36 13.36
N GLU A 286 -10.88 4.60 13.79
CA GLU A 286 -11.93 5.59 14.02
C GLU A 286 -12.17 6.48 12.80
N SER A 287 -11.16 6.60 11.94
CA SER A 287 -11.24 7.41 10.74
C SER A 287 -12.19 6.82 9.71
N THR A 288 -12.85 7.71 8.99
CA THR A 288 -13.74 7.38 7.88
C THR A 288 -13.22 8.00 6.57
N GLY A 289 -13.79 7.58 5.45
CA GLY A 289 -13.39 8.14 4.17
C GLY A 289 -11.92 7.90 3.84
N PRO A 290 -11.27 8.82 3.09
CA PRO A 290 -9.88 8.69 2.68
C PRO A 290 -8.89 8.66 3.87
N ALA A 291 -9.24 9.24 5.01
CA ALA A 291 -8.40 9.28 6.20
C ALA A 291 -8.20 7.90 6.85
N ARG A 292 -9.13 6.96 6.64
CA ARG A 292 -9.08 5.59 7.14
C ARG A 292 -7.80 4.84 6.71
N PHE A 293 -7.40 5.03 5.46
CA PHE A 293 -6.15 4.46 4.96
C PHE A 293 -4.93 4.92 5.76
N TRP A 294 -4.84 6.22 6.08
CA TRP A 294 -3.71 6.79 6.79
C TRP A 294 -3.60 6.25 8.21
N GLU A 295 -4.72 6.21 8.94
CA GLU A 295 -4.75 5.64 10.28
C GLU A 295 -4.27 4.18 10.28
N ASN A 296 -4.78 3.37 9.36
CA ASN A 296 -4.36 1.98 9.20
C ASN A 296 -2.87 1.86 8.85
N LEU A 297 -2.37 2.68 7.93
CA LEU A 297 -0.97 2.67 7.54
C LEU A 297 -0.05 3.08 8.70
N PHE A 298 -0.46 4.03 9.53
CA PHE A 298 0.26 4.41 10.74
C PHE A 298 0.34 3.25 11.73
N TYR A 299 -0.77 2.56 12.00
CA TYR A 299 -0.76 1.35 12.82
C TYR A 299 0.18 0.28 12.27
N CYS A 300 0.08 -0.01 10.98
CA CYS A 300 0.89 -1.02 10.32
C CYS A 300 2.39 -0.74 10.44
N CYS A 301 2.83 0.47 10.07
CA CYS A 301 4.25 0.83 10.09
C CYS A 301 4.82 0.85 11.52
N ASN A 302 4.08 1.39 12.49
CA ASN A 302 4.56 1.43 13.89
C ASN A 302 4.57 0.04 14.53
N THR A 303 3.57 -0.82 14.25
CA THR A 303 3.57 -2.21 14.72
C THR A 303 4.74 -2.99 14.15
N ALA A 304 5.03 -2.81 12.86
CA ALA A 304 6.18 -3.45 12.23
C ALA A 304 7.51 -2.96 12.81
N ASP A 305 7.63 -1.68 13.15
CA ASP A 305 8.81 -1.13 13.83
C ASP A 305 9.01 -1.74 15.23
N ALA A 306 7.96 -1.80 16.02
CA ALA A 306 7.99 -2.41 17.36
C ALA A 306 8.38 -3.88 17.28
N LEU A 307 7.77 -4.67 16.37
CA LEU A 307 8.11 -6.09 16.21
C LEU A 307 9.54 -6.32 15.72
N THR A 308 10.04 -5.50 14.79
CA THR A 308 11.46 -5.62 14.35
C THR A 308 12.43 -5.26 15.46
N GLY A 309 12.08 -4.33 16.36
CA GLY A 309 12.81 -4.04 17.58
C GLY A 309 12.89 -5.26 18.51
N MET A 310 11.75 -5.94 18.74
CA MET A 310 11.68 -7.16 19.55
C MET A 310 12.44 -8.34 18.93
N LEU A 311 12.53 -8.41 17.61
CA LEU A 311 13.31 -9.41 16.87
C LEU A 311 14.82 -9.09 16.83
N GLY A 312 15.25 -7.95 17.38
CA GLY A 312 16.64 -7.51 17.37
C GLY A 312 17.13 -6.97 16.02
N TYR A 313 16.22 -6.74 15.05
CA TYR A 313 16.60 -6.21 13.73
C TYR A 313 16.72 -4.68 13.72
N GLY A 314 16.06 -3.99 14.66
CA GLY A 314 16.18 -2.53 14.85
C GLY A 314 15.98 -1.69 13.58
N GLY A 315 15.10 -2.11 12.67
CA GLY A 315 14.89 -1.46 11.37
C GLY A 315 16.00 -1.71 10.36
N GLN A 316 16.95 -2.60 10.65
CA GLN A 316 17.97 -3.03 9.70
C GLN A 316 17.40 -4.07 8.72
N ARG A 317 18.07 -4.17 7.58
CA ARG A 317 17.73 -5.17 6.59
C ARG A 317 17.95 -6.58 7.17
N PRO A 318 16.98 -7.50 7.02
CA PRO A 318 17.20 -8.90 7.36
C PRO A 318 18.46 -9.45 6.66
N PRO A 319 19.14 -10.45 7.23
CA PRO A 319 20.32 -11.06 6.63
C PRO A 319 20.07 -11.45 5.17
N LYS A 320 20.99 -11.12 4.30
CA LYS A 320 20.85 -11.44 2.87
C LYS A 320 21.07 -12.95 2.69
N ASP A 321 20.04 -13.63 2.26
CA ASP A 321 20.21 -14.95 1.66
C ASP A 321 20.61 -14.79 0.18
N LEU A 322 21.78 -15.33 -0.19
CA LEU A 322 22.33 -15.19 -1.54
C LEU A 322 21.47 -15.88 -2.60
N ILE A 323 20.78 -16.96 -2.25
CA ILE A 323 19.87 -17.69 -3.16
C ILE A 323 18.64 -16.83 -3.47
N VAL A 324 18.02 -16.27 -2.42
CA VAL A 324 16.82 -15.44 -2.58
C VAL A 324 17.14 -14.12 -3.27
N ASN A 325 18.32 -13.54 -3.02
CA ASN A 325 18.70 -12.29 -3.69
C ASN A 325 19.01 -12.47 -5.19
N GLY A 326 19.40 -13.68 -5.63
CA GLY A 326 19.56 -14.00 -7.05
C GLY A 326 18.25 -13.95 -7.85
N TRP A 327 17.10 -14.10 -7.17
CA TRP A 327 15.77 -14.01 -7.79
C TRP A 327 15.37 -12.59 -8.22
N ARG A 328 15.93 -11.56 -7.62
CA ARG A 328 15.59 -10.17 -7.97
C ARG A 328 16.10 -9.72 -9.33
N GLY A 329 17.04 -10.46 -9.91
CA GLY A 329 17.62 -10.20 -11.22
C GLY A 329 17.04 -11.09 -12.34
N TRP A 330 15.85 -11.66 -12.20
CA TRP A 330 15.23 -12.50 -13.21
C TRP A 330 14.62 -11.67 -14.34
N GLY A 331 15.48 -11.41 -15.29
CA GLY A 331 15.10 -11.26 -16.67
C GLY A 331 14.37 -9.99 -17.07
N ASN A 332 14.77 -9.48 -18.16
CA ASN A 332 14.05 -8.46 -18.90
C ASN A 332 12.67 -9.03 -19.29
N LEU A 333 11.61 -8.69 -18.56
CA LEU A 333 10.23 -9.09 -18.83
C LEU A 333 9.74 -8.70 -20.24
N THR A 334 10.55 -7.92 -20.96
CA THR A 334 10.31 -7.49 -22.34
C THR A 334 10.66 -8.57 -23.37
N SER A 335 11.37 -9.64 -22.96
CA SER A 335 11.78 -10.75 -23.84
C SER A 335 10.87 -11.98 -23.74
N LEU A 336 9.87 -11.94 -22.89
CA LEU A 336 8.80 -12.91 -22.81
C LEU A 336 7.59 -12.39 -23.59
#